data_1ba70852540b12ea7e7551077d524ea0
#
_entry.id   1ba70852540b12ea7e7551077d524ea0
#
_cell.length_a   1.000
_cell.length_b   1.000
_cell.length_c   1.000
_cell.angle_alpha   90.00
_cell.angle_beta   90.00
_cell.angle_gamma   90.00
#
_symmetry.space_group_name_H-M   'P 1'
#
loop_
_entity.id
_entity.type
_entity.pdbx_description
1 polymer ?
#
loop_
_entity_poly.entity_id
_entity_poly.type
_entity_poly.pdbx_seq_one_letter_code
_entity_poly.pdbx_strand_id
1 'polypeptide(L)'
;MKDLLQPMRGESVLDIGCGTGACLSALHEMGLQVTGLDPSTYMLDMALEKMGNRVELYRGFAEDLPFDDNSFNYSCLFTTLEFVNDPAQALREAFRVTKDRVFIGVFNRYAIKGIQRRVKGIFSPTIFNHAQFFSVWELKQMIRTIIGQVPVSWRTVCQLPIPSGKLVTNLEHSKIVQRCPFGAFAGMVVVLVPRFKTRPLAAPYQAKDPTGAATG
;
A
#
# COMPACT_ATOMS: atom_id res chain seq x y z
N MET A 1 7.56 -6.35 4.16
CA MET A 1 6.34 -6.41 3.33
C MET A 1 5.61 -7.74 3.55
N LYS A 2 6.20 -8.89 3.21
CA LYS A 2 5.56 -10.23 3.30
C LYS A 2 4.87 -10.49 4.64
N ASP A 3 5.56 -10.28 5.77
CA ASP A 3 5.02 -10.53 7.12
C ASP A 3 3.89 -9.58 7.55
N LEU A 4 3.78 -8.42 6.92
CA LEU A 4 2.71 -7.46 7.18
C LEU A 4 1.53 -7.70 6.27
N LEU A 5 1.77 -7.85 4.97
CA LEU A 5 0.71 -8.04 3.97
C LEU A 5 0.06 -9.41 4.08
N GLN A 6 0.85 -10.46 4.41
CA GLN A 6 0.40 -11.86 4.52
C GLN A 6 -0.48 -12.28 3.33
N PRO A 7 0.02 -12.17 2.10
CA PRO A 7 -0.79 -12.44 0.93
C PRO A 7 -0.96 -13.94 0.70
N MET A 8 -2.09 -14.33 0.11
CA MET A 8 -2.32 -15.70 -0.32
C MET A 8 -1.87 -15.90 -1.76
N ARG A 9 -1.30 -17.06 -2.06
CA ARG A 9 -0.83 -17.39 -3.41
C ARG A 9 -2.00 -17.44 -4.40
N GLY A 10 -1.77 -16.94 -5.61
CA GLY A 10 -2.78 -16.87 -6.66
C GLY A 10 -3.69 -15.64 -6.61
N GLU A 11 -3.64 -14.86 -5.53
CA GLU A 11 -4.42 -13.61 -5.45
C GLU A 11 -3.77 -12.47 -6.24
N SER A 12 -4.57 -11.48 -6.61
CA SER A 12 -4.16 -10.34 -7.41
C SER A 12 -3.59 -9.21 -6.55
N VAL A 13 -2.53 -8.56 -7.05
CA VAL A 13 -1.92 -7.39 -6.41
C VAL A 13 -1.58 -6.31 -7.43
N LEU A 14 -1.91 -5.06 -7.11
CA LEU A 14 -1.50 -3.87 -7.86
C LEU A 14 -0.33 -3.19 -7.15
N ASP A 15 0.79 -3.01 -7.86
CA ASP A 15 1.92 -2.20 -7.41
C ASP A 15 1.79 -0.80 -8.03
N ILE A 16 1.42 0.18 -7.21
CA ILE A 16 1.16 1.57 -7.59
C ILE A 16 2.47 2.34 -7.48
N GLY A 17 2.96 2.89 -8.61
CA GLY A 17 4.29 3.48 -8.71
C GLY A 17 5.37 2.41 -8.73
N CYS A 18 5.20 1.41 -9.60
CA CYS A 18 6.04 0.21 -9.63
C CYS A 18 7.49 0.46 -10.07
N GLY A 19 7.77 1.65 -10.64
CA GLY A 19 9.10 2.04 -11.09
C GLY A 19 9.74 0.98 -12.00
N THR A 20 10.98 0.60 -11.74
CA THR A 20 11.74 -0.41 -12.49
C THR A 20 11.38 -1.86 -12.15
N GLY A 21 10.27 -2.09 -11.46
CA GLY A 21 9.76 -3.44 -11.18
C GLY A 21 10.47 -4.20 -10.05
N ALA A 22 11.14 -3.51 -9.13
CA ALA A 22 11.80 -4.19 -8.01
C ALA A 22 10.78 -4.87 -7.06
N CYS A 23 9.70 -4.17 -6.75
CA CYS A 23 8.62 -4.69 -5.92
C CYS A 23 7.80 -5.74 -6.67
N LEU A 24 7.55 -5.56 -7.98
CA LEU A 24 6.86 -6.54 -8.84
C LEU A 24 7.52 -7.93 -8.78
N SER A 25 8.86 -7.98 -8.86
CA SER A 25 9.61 -9.23 -8.77
C SER A 25 9.36 -9.94 -7.44
N ALA A 26 9.47 -9.21 -6.34
CA ALA A 26 9.26 -9.76 -5.01
C ALA A 26 7.82 -10.25 -4.79
N LEU A 27 6.82 -9.54 -5.32
CA LEU A 27 5.41 -9.93 -5.26
C LEU A 27 5.14 -11.18 -6.12
N HIS A 28 5.72 -11.24 -7.32
CA HIS A 28 5.61 -12.40 -8.20
C HIS A 28 6.23 -13.66 -7.58
N GLU A 29 7.40 -13.54 -6.93
CA GLU A 29 8.06 -14.64 -6.22
C GLU A 29 7.22 -15.17 -5.03
N MET A 30 6.32 -14.35 -4.48
CA MET A 30 5.34 -14.78 -3.48
C MET A 30 4.19 -15.59 -4.10
N GLY A 31 4.13 -15.70 -5.44
CA GLY A 31 3.10 -16.44 -6.18
C GLY A 31 1.82 -15.65 -6.39
N LEU A 32 1.90 -14.31 -6.42
CA LEU A 32 0.76 -13.42 -6.70
C LEU A 32 0.63 -13.17 -8.20
N GLN A 33 -0.59 -12.83 -8.64
CA GLN A 33 -0.85 -12.26 -9.95
C GLN A 33 -0.58 -10.76 -9.87
N VAL A 34 0.47 -10.30 -10.54
CA VAL A 34 1.02 -8.96 -10.31
C VAL A 34 0.71 -8.04 -11.48
N THR A 35 0.13 -6.90 -11.17
CA THR A 35 -0.07 -5.76 -12.08
C THR A 35 0.74 -4.57 -11.56
N GLY A 36 1.45 -3.87 -12.45
CA GLY A 36 2.19 -2.65 -12.13
C GLY A 36 1.61 -1.43 -12.82
N LEU A 37 1.67 -0.28 -12.13
CA LEU A 37 1.30 1.01 -12.71
C LEU A 37 2.36 2.05 -12.37
N ASP A 38 2.80 2.83 -13.40
CA ASP A 38 3.75 3.94 -13.22
C ASP A 38 3.49 5.03 -14.28
N PRO A 39 3.64 6.33 -13.97
CA PRO A 39 3.46 7.39 -14.96
C PRO A 39 4.62 7.47 -15.97
N SER A 40 5.81 6.97 -15.63
CA SER A 40 7.01 7.06 -16.43
C SER A 40 7.16 5.89 -17.40
N THR A 41 7.08 6.16 -18.71
CA THR A 41 7.32 5.15 -19.74
C THR A 41 8.71 4.54 -19.62
N TYR A 42 9.73 5.35 -19.31
CA TYR A 42 11.10 4.87 -19.11
C TYR A 42 11.19 3.83 -17.98
N MET A 43 10.49 4.05 -16.87
CA MET A 43 10.45 3.08 -15.77
C MET A 43 9.69 1.81 -16.15
N LEU A 44 8.59 1.94 -16.90
CA LEU A 44 7.83 0.80 -17.40
C LEU A 44 8.63 -0.04 -18.40
N ASP A 45 9.42 0.58 -19.28
CA ASP A 45 10.30 -0.13 -20.20
C ASP A 45 11.32 -0.99 -19.45
N MET A 46 11.94 -0.45 -18.40
CA MET A 46 12.86 -1.19 -17.54
C MET A 46 12.15 -2.32 -16.77
N ALA A 47 10.94 -2.07 -16.29
CA ALA A 47 10.13 -3.09 -15.62
C ALA A 47 9.75 -4.21 -16.58
N LEU A 48 9.38 -3.88 -17.83
CA LEU A 48 9.06 -4.84 -18.87
C LEU A 48 10.26 -5.70 -19.25
N GLU A 49 11.45 -5.10 -19.43
CA GLU A 49 12.69 -5.82 -19.69
C GLU A 49 12.99 -6.84 -18.58
N LYS A 50 12.81 -6.43 -17.33
CA LYS A 50 13.07 -7.28 -16.15
C LYS A 50 12.04 -8.39 -15.96
N MET A 51 10.77 -8.09 -16.16
CA MET A 51 9.65 -8.98 -15.81
C MET A 51 9.13 -9.78 -17.02
N GLY A 52 9.29 -9.25 -18.23
CA GLY A 52 8.69 -9.83 -19.44
C GLY A 52 7.18 -9.99 -19.31
N ASN A 53 6.64 -11.07 -19.85
CA ASN A 53 5.20 -11.36 -19.86
C ASN A 53 4.66 -11.93 -18.51
N ARG A 54 5.43 -11.83 -17.43
CA ARG A 54 5.02 -12.33 -16.11
C ARG A 54 4.13 -11.37 -15.34
N VAL A 55 4.01 -10.13 -15.79
CA VAL A 55 3.23 -9.06 -15.15
C VAL A 55 2.52 -8.22 -16.21
N GLU A 56 1.41 -7.64 -15.83
CA GLU A 56 0.73 -6.62 -16.64
C GLU A 56 1.20 -5.23 -16.19
N LEU A 57 1.52 -4.37 -17.15
CA LEU A 57 2.00 -3.01 -16.87
C LEU A 57 1.08 -1.98 -17.50
N TYR A 58 0.73 -0.97 -16.71
CA TYR A 58 -0.13 0.13 -17.11
C TYR A 58 0.56 1.47 -16.89
N ARG A 59 0.36 2.40 -17.82
CA ARG A 59 0.79 3.79 -17.63
C ARG A 59 -0.35 4.58 -16.99
N GLY A 60 -0.07 5.24 -15.85
CA GLY A 60 -1.08 6.04 -15.14
C GLY A 60 -0.51 6.71 -13.91
N PHE A 61 -1.32 7.57 -13.30
CA PHE A 61 -1.00 8.25 -12.05
C PHE A 61 -1.69 7.57 -10.89
N ALA A 62 -1.04 7.60 -9.71
CA ALA A 62 -1.57 7.00 -8.50
C ALA A 62 -2.87 7.68 -8.02
N GLU A 63 -3.07 8.95 -8.39
CA GLU A 63 -4.23 9.76 -8.05
C GLU A 63 -5.48 9.47 -8.89
N ASP A 64 -5.32 8.71 -10.01
CA ASP A 64 -6.41 8.37 -10.93
C ASP A 64 -6.11 7.00 -11.56
N LEU A 65 -6.53 5.94 -10.87
CA LEU A 65 -6.25 4.56 -11.27
C LEU A 65 -7.28 4.06 -12.30
N PRO A 66 -6.83 3.55 -13.46
CA PRO A 66 -7.71 3.09 -14.55
C PRO A 66 -8.29 1.69 -14.27
N PHE A 67 -8.71 1.43 -13.05
CA PHE A 67 -9.26 0.15 -12.61
C PHE A 67 -10.58 0.35 -11.88
N ASP A 68 -11.46 -0.63 -11.98
CA ASP A 68 -12.75 -0.63 -11.28
C ASP A 68 -12.55 -0.81 -9.74
N ASP A 69 -13.58 -0.46 -8.99
CA ASP A 69 -13.62 -0.66 -7.55
C ASP A 69 -13.42 -2.15 -7.22
N ASN A 70 -12.59 -2.41 -6.20
CA ASN A 70 -12.31 -3.76 -5.71
C ASN A 70 -11.78 -4.72 -6.80
N SER A 71 -10.95 -4.25 -7.73
CA SER A 71 -10.34 -5.07 -8.79
C SER A 71 -9.24 -5.99 -8.28
N PHE A 72 -8.55 -5.59 -7.21
CA PHE A 72 -7.40 -6.33 -6.67
C PHE A 72 -7.62 -6.78 -5.24
N ASN A 73 -7.06 -7.94 -4.87
CA ASN A 73 -7.07 -8.36 -3.47
C ASN A 73 -6.16 -7.46 -2.62
N TYR A 74 -5.00 -7.10 -3.18
CA TYR A 74 -4.03 -6.26 -2.51
C TYR A 74 -3.59 -5.10 -3.40
N SER A 75 -3.13 -4.01 -2.78
CA SER A 75 -2.29 -3.02 -3.46
C SER A 75 -1.10 -2.63 -2.60
N CYS A 76 -0.05 -2.19 -3.27
CA CYS A 76 1.20 -1.73 -2.67
C CYS A 76 1.52 -0.33 -3.19
N LEU A 77 1.93 0.57 -2.28
CA LEU A 77 2.55 1.86 -2.59
C LEU A 77 3.92 1.84 -1.89
N PHE A 78 4.96 1.45 -2.62
CA PHE A 78 6.31 1.33 -2.06
C PHE A 78 7.18 2.48 -2.52
N THR A 79 7.45 3.45 -1.65
CA THR A 79 8.14 4.73 -1.95
C THR A 79 7.46 5.53 -3.08
N THR A 80 6.15 5.48 -3.12
CA THR A 80 5.32 6.14 -4.14
C THR A 80 4.75 7.46 -3.60
N LEU A 81 4.24 7.44 -2.37
CA LEU A 81 3.57 8.60 -1.77
C LEU A 81 4.48 9.83 -1.65
N GLU A 82 5.78 9.61 -1.61
CA GLU A 82 6.78 10.68 -1.57
C GLU A 82 6.81 11.54 -2.83
N PHE A 83 6.38 11.00 -3.97
CA PHE A 83 6.55 11.60 -5.29
C PHE A 83 5.23 11.97 -5.97
N VAL A 84 4.09 11.66 -5.38
CA VAL A 84 2.77 12.03 -5.90
C VAL A 84 2.41 13.47 -5.53
N ASN A 85 1.56 14.12 -6.32
CA ASN A 85 1.11 15.49 -6.06
C ASN A 85 0.09 15.55 -4.92
N ASP A 86 -0.86 14.60 -4.89
CA ASP A 86 -1.86 14.47 -3.83
C ASP A 86 -1.83 13.07 -3.19
N PRO A 87 -1.04 12.89 -2.11
CA PRO A 87 -0.97 11.62 -1.39
C PRO A 87 -2.30 11.14 -0.83
N ALA A 88 -3.20 12.06 -0.48
CA ALA A 88 -4.51 11.68 0.04
C ALA A 88 -5.39 11.11 -1.07
N GLN A 89 -5.33 11.68 -2.27
CA GLN A 89 -6.05 11.16 -3.43
C GLN A 89 -5.47 9.82 -3.90
N ALA A 90 -4.14 9.67 -3.95
CA ALA A 90 -3.50 8.40 -4.25
C ALA A 90 -3.93 7.28 -3.28
N LEU A 91 -4.04 7.60 -1.99
CA LEU A 91 -4.56 6.65 -0.99
C LEU A 91 -6.06 6.34 -1.20
N ARG A 92 -6.90 7.32 -1.57
CA ARG A 92 -8.32 7.06 -1.87
C ARG A 92 -8.46 6.08 -3.03
N GLU A 93 -7.70 6.27 -4.09
CA GLU A 93 -7.68 5.39 -5.24
C GLU A 93 -7.17 3.98 -4.87
N ALA A 94 -6.06 3.88 -4.14
CA ALA A 94 -5.56 2.61 -3.66
C ALA A 94 -6.61 1.85 -2.82
N PHE A 95 -7.34 2.54 -1.95
CA PHE A 95 -8.43 1.93 -1.15
C PHE A 95 -9.66 1.59 -2.00
N ARG A 96 -9.93 2.35 -3.07
CA ARG A 96 -11.05 2.08 -3.96
C ARG A 96 -10.87 0.80 -4.76
N VAL A 97 -9.68 0.61 -5.33
CA VAL A 97 -9.40 -0.55 -6.19
C VAL A 97 -9.08 -1.83 -5.44
N THR A 98 -8.89 -1.76 -4.11
CA THR A 98 -8.43 -2.89 -3.28
C THR A 98 -9.56 -3.47 -2.43
N LYS A 99 -9.65 -4.80 -2.38
CA LYS A 99 -10.63 -5.55 -1.55
C LYS A 99 -10.18 -5.73 -0.11
N ASP A 100 -8.95 -6.20 0.09
CA ASP A 100 -8.54 -6.78 1.37
C ASP A 100 -7.52 -5.92 2.12
N ARG A 101 -6.34 -5.68 1.54
CA ARG A 101 -5.25 -4.98 2.23
C ARG A 101 -4.45 -4.08 1.32
N VAL A 102 -4.07 -2.92 1.85
CA VAL A 102 -3.15 -1.98 1.20
C VAL A 102 -1.87 -1.91 2.00
N PHE A 103 -0.74 -2.17 1.35
CA PHE A 103 0.59 -1.96 1.91
C PHE A 103 1.10 -0.57 1.51
N ILE A 104 1.59 0.17 2.49
CA ILE A 104 2.18 1.51 2.31
C ILE A 104 3.59 1.46 2.89
N GLY A 105 4.59 1.72 2.05
CA GLY A 105 5.99 1.78 2.45
C GLY A 105 6.57 3.15 2.16
N VAL A 106 7.04 3.87 3.18
CA VAL A 106 7.53 5.24 3.04
C VAL A 106 8.83 5.48 3.82
N PHE A 107 9.61 6.44 3.34
CA PHE A 107 10.73 6.99 4.12
C PHE A 107 10.21 7.82 5.29
N ASN A 108 10.74 7.53 6.46
CA ASN A 108 10.31 8.18 7.69
C ASN A 108 10.95 9.57 7.84
N ARG A 109 10.11 10.60 7.95
CA ARG A 109 10.52 11.99 8.11
C ARG A 109 11.52 12.21 9.24
N TYR A 110 11.35 11.53 10.36
CA TYR A 110 12.21 11.73 11.53
C TYR A 110 13.62 11.17 11.33
N ALA A 111 13.76 10.04 10.66
CA ALA A 111 15.06 9.48 10.35
C ALA A 111 15.83 10.35 9.35
N ILE A 112 15.18 10.84 8.31
CA ILE A 112 15.81 11.67 7.28
C ILE A 112 16.25 13.01 7.86
N LYS A 113 15.44 13.67 8.68
CA LYS A 113 15.85 14.88 9.40
C LYS A 113 17.06 14.64 10.31
N GLY A 114 17.15 13.47 10.94
CA GLY A 114 18.29 13.04 11.73
C GLY A 114 19.56 12.89 10.91
N ILE A 115 19.45 12.29 9.72
CA ILE A 115 20.57 12.12 8.77
C ILE A 115 20.99 13.46 8.20
N GLN A 116 20.09 14.31 7.75
CA GLN A 116 20.38 15.65 7.23
C GLN A 116 21.09 16.56 8.26
N ARG A 117 20.75 16.45 9.54
CA ARG A 117 21.46 17.17 10.62
C ARG A 117 22.89 16.70 10.79
N ARG A 118 23.18 15.40 10.59
CA ARG A 118 24.52 14.82 10.76
C ARG A 118 25.43 15.01 9.56
N VAL A 119 24.84 15.21 8.38
CA VAL A 119 25.56 15.22 7.08
C VAL A 119 25.37 16.57 6.38
N LYS A 120 25.41 17.69 7.14
CA LYS A 120 25.49 19.03 6.56
C LYS A 120 26.78 19.15 5.75
N GLY A 121 26.70 18.90 4.45
CA GLY A 121 27.82 19.10 3.50
C GLY A 121 28.01 18.03 2.43
N ILE A 122 27.29 16.92 2.43
CA ILE A 122 27.54 15.81 1.48
C ILE A 122 26.43 15.63 0.44
N PHE A 123 25.29 16.34 0.54
CA PHE A 123 24.21 16.16 -0.42
C PHE A 123 24.28 17.15 -1.58
N SER A 124 24.69 16.65 -2.74
CA SER A 124 24.30 17.19 -4.03
C SER A 124 22.78 17.27 -4.14
N PRO A 125 22.20 18.21 -4.92
CA PRO A 125 20.76 18.26 -5.16
C PRO A 125 20.31 16.94 -5.80
N THR A 126 19.61 16.14 -5.04
CA THR A 126 19.13 14.80 -5.42
C THR A 126 17.61 14.86 -5.57
N ILE A 127 17.05 13.85 -6.25
CA ILE A 127 15.61 13.59 -6.40
C ILE A 127 14.79 13.75 -5.09
N PHE A 128 15.43 13.67 -3.94
CA PHE A 128 14.81 13.88 -2.62
C PHE A 128 14.45 15.36 -2.30
N ASN A 129 14.85 16.33 -3.11
CA ASN A 129 14.50 17.74 -2.87
C ASN A 129 13.00 18.03 -3.09
N HIS A 130 12.33 17.20 -3.89
CA HIS A 130 10.90 17.30 -4.17
C HIS A 130 10.07 16.22 -3.46
N ALA A 131 10.73 15.31 -2.73
CA ALA A 131 10.05 14.23 -2.04
C ALA A 131 9.37 14.70 -0.76
N GLN A 132 8.12 14.29 -0.57
CA GLN A 132 7.39 14.46 0.68
C GLN A 132 7.71 13.29 1.61
N PHE A 133 8.11 13.57 2.85
CA PHE A 133 8.38 12.53 3.83
C PHE A 133 7.28 12.47 4.88
N PHE A 134 6.88 11.27 5.25
CA PHE A 134 5.77 11.02 6.17
C PHE A 134 6.26 10.43 7.49
N SER A 135 5.58 10.78 8.56
CA SER A 135 5.67 10.06 9.83
C SER A 135 4.55 9.01 9.90
N VAL A 136 4.75 7.99 10.75
CA VAL A 136 3.71 6.97 11.01
C VAL A 136 2.40 7.60 11.48
N TRP A 137 2.47 8.69 12.26
CA TRP A 137 1.28 9.39 12.78
C TRP A 137 0.52 10.13 11.69
N GLU A 138 1.23 10.85 10.79
CA GLU A 138 0.62 11.56 9.66
C GLU A 138 -0.10 10.58 8.73
N LEU A 139 0.52 9.45 8.40
CA LEU A 139 -0.12 8.41 7.60
C LEU A 139 -1.36 7.85 8.27
N LYS A 140 -1.28 7.52 9.57
CA LYS A 140 -2.45 7.05 10.32
C LYS A 140 -3.58 8.07 10.34
N GLN A 141 -3.27 9.34 10.51
CA GLN A 141 -4.27 10.41 10.50
C GLN A 141 -4.91 10.54 9.12
N MET A 142 -4.12 10.50 8.04
CA MET A 142 -4.60 10.56 6.66
C MET A 142 -5.52 9.38 6.36
N ILE A 143 -5.11 8.15 6.68
CA ILE A 143 -5.93 6.95 6.52
C ILE A 143 -7.25 7.09 7.27
N ARG A 144 -7.20 7.53 8.54
CA ARG A 144 -8.38 7.72 9.37
C ARG A 144 -9.36 8.76 8.79
N THR A 145 -8.83 9.81 8.19
CA THR A 145 -9.65 10.84 7.53
C THR A 145 -10.34 10.31 6.28
N ILE A 146 -9.67 9.43 5.52
CA ILE A 146 -10.19 8.90 4.24
C ILE A 146 -11.23 7.79 4.46
N ILE A 147 -10.91 6.78 5.28
CA ILE A 147 -11.72 5.56 5.41
C ILE A 147 -12.25 5.31 6.83
N GLY A 148 -11.96 6.19 7.78
CA GLY A 148 -12.37 6.05 9.17
C GLY A 148 -11.44 5.15 9.99
N GLN A 149 -11.97 4.59 11.09
CA GLN A 149 -11.20 3.69 11.94
C GLN A 149 -11.18 2.28 11.34
N VAL A 150 -10.00 1.87 10.88
CA VAL A 150 -9.74 0.53 10.34
C VAL A 150 -8.52 -0.09 11.04
N PRO A 151 -8.38 -1.41 11.05
CA PRO A 151 -7.20 -2.06 11.57
C PRO A 151 -5.95 -1.66 10.76
N VAL A 152 -4.96 -1.09 11.44
CA VAL A 152 -3.69 -0.67 10.85
C VAL A 152 -2.55 -1.31 11.61
N SER A 153 -1.76 -2.12 10.92
CA SER A 153 -0.51 -2.70 11.43
C SER A 153 0.68 -1.98 10.82
N TRP A 154 1.72 -1.72 11.58
CA TRP A 154 2.91 -1.06 11.07
C TRP A 154 4.18 -1.58 11.72
N ARG A 155 5.28 -1.49 10.98
CA ARG A 155 6.64 -1.76 11.44
C ARG A 155 7.59 -0.75 10.81
N THR A 156 8.68 -0.49 11.50
CA THR A 156 9.78 0.31 10.96
C THR A 156 11.03 -0.54 10.84
N VAL A 157 11.87 -0.20 9.88
CA VAL A 157 13.18 -0.80 9.72
C VAL A 157 14.20 0.29 10.00
N CYS A 158 15.12 0.01 10.94
CA CYS A 158 16.19 0.91 11.29
C CYS A 158 17.40 0.55 10.41
N GLN A 159 17.51 1.15 9.24
CA GLN A 159 18.76 1.14 8.48
C GLN A 159 19.66 2.25 9.04
N LEU A 160 20.26 2.00 10.21
CA LEU A 160 21.39 2.81 10.61
C LEU A 160 22.59 2.39 9.76
N PRO A 161 23.40 3.31 9.25
CA PRO A 161 24.70 3.00 8.66
C PRO A 161 25.68 2.63 9.78
N ILE A 162 25.44 1.50 10.44
CA ILE A 162 26.35 0.91 11.42
C ILE A 162 27.09 -0.20 10.67
N PRO A 163 28.43 -0.26 10.77
CA PRO A 163 29.19 -1.32 10.11
C PRO A 163 28.66 -2.69 10.53
N SER A 164 28.39 -3.50 9.52
CA SER A 164 27.74 -4.81 9.59
C SER A 164 28.45 -5.77 10.58
N GLY A 165 27.84 -5.94 11.75
CA GLY A 165 28.20 -6.99 12.69
C GLY A 165 26.97 -7.87 12.97
N LYS A 166 27.18 -9.18 13.15
CA LYS A 166 26.11 -10.18 13.43
C LYS A 166 25.19 -9.81 14.61
N LEU A 167 25.63 -8.95 15.52
CA LEU A 167 24.85 -8.42 16.64
C LEU A 167 23.78 -7.39 16.20
N VAL A 168 24.04 -6.63 15.15
CA VAL A 168 23.11 -5.58 14.67
C VAL A 168 21.93 -6.22 13.93
N THR A 169 22.16 -7.26 13.13
CA THR A 169 21.09 -8.00 12.44
C THR A 169 20.11 -8.67 13.41
N ASN A 170 20.60 -9.19 14.54
CA ASN A 170 19.72 -9.79 15.55
C ASN A 170 18.89 -8.73 16.31
N LEU A 171 19.42 -7.53 16.51
CA LEU A 171 18.68 -6.41 17.12
C LEU A 171 17.59 -5.86 16.18
N GLU A 172 17.84 -5.81 14.88
CA GLU A 172 16.85 -5.36 13.87
C GLU A 172 15.63 -6.29 13.78
N HIS A 173 15.79 -7.58 14.08
CA HIS A 173 14.69 -8.55 14.14
C HIS A 173 13.89 -8.51 15.45
N SER A 174 14.34 -7.74 16.44
CA SER A 174 13.61 -7.57 17.69
C SER A 174 12.29 -6.83 17.47
N LYS A 175 11.18 -7.40 17.97
CA LYS A 175 9.85 -6.78 17.90
C LYS A 175 9.80 -5.37 18.53
N ILE A 176 10.70 -5.07 19.45
CA ILE A 176 10.81 -3.77 20.13
C ILE A 176 11.40 -2.73 19.15
N VAL A 177 12.45 -3.09 18.41
CA VAL A 177 13.08 -2.21 17.40
C VAL A 177 12.15 -1.96 16.23
N GLN A 178 11.43 -2.98 15.77
CA GLN A 178 10.45 -2.86 14.68
C GLN A 178 9.22 -2.01 15.03
N ARG A 179 8.93 -1.79 16.32
CA ARG A 179 7.87 -0.90 16.80
C ARG A 179 8.38 0.50 17.18
N CYS A 180 9.66 0.77 16.98
CA CYS A 180 10.22 2.11 17.22
C CYS A 180 9.80 3.04 16.08
N PRO A 181 9.02 4.11 16.31
CA PRO A 181 8.52 4.98 15.24
C PRO A 181 9.58 5.85 14.56
N PHE A 182 10.84 5.72 14.95
CA PHE A 182 11.98 6.51 14.45
C PHE A 182 12.88 5.75 13.46
N GLY A 183 12.49 4.55 13.02
CA GLY A 183 13.22 3.80 11.98
C GLY A 183 13.25 4.57 10.64
N ALA A 184 14.24 4.29 9.80
CA ALA A 184 14.47 5.01 8.54
C ALA A 184 13.35 4.80 7.52
N PHE A 185 12.78 3.61 7.50
CA PHE A 185 11.69 3.22 6.61
C PHE A 185 10.50 2.69 7.44
N ALA A 186 9.30 3.13 7.10
CA ALA A 186 8.07 2.68 7.73
C ALA A 186 7.22 1.89 6.74
N GLY A 187 6.90 0.64 7.09
CA GLY A 187 5.92 -0.18 6.38
C GLY A 187 4.62 -0.25 7.18
N MET A 188 3.50 -0.01 6.52
CA MET A 188 2.17 -0.03 7.11
C MET A 188 1.24 -0.89 6.27
N VAL A 189 0.39 -1.69 6.90
CA VAL A 189 -0.71 -2.40 6.24
C VAL A 189 -2.02 -1.92 6.81
N VAL A 190 -2.90 -1.54 5.92
CA VAL A 190 -4.29 -1.17 6.19
C VAL A 190 -5.17 -2.34 5.78
N VAL A 191 -5.97 -2.84 6.71
CA VAL A 191 -6.96 -3.89 6.42
C VAL A 191 -8.27 -3.20 6.06
N LEU A 192 -8.72 -3.41 4.83
CA LEU A 192 -9.98 -2.88 4.34
C LEU A 192 -11.10 -3.81 4.82
N VAL A 193 -12.10 -3.24 5.47
CA VAL A 193 -13.32 -3.95 5.76
C VAL A 193 -14.24 -3.73 4.56
N PRO A 194 -14.64 -4.77 3.82
CA PRO A 194 -15.56 -4.63 2.71
C PRO A 194 -16.81 -3.88 3.19
N ARG A 195 -17.04 -2.69 2.70
CA ARG A 195 -18.26 -1.93 3.00
C ARG A 195 -19.37 -2.45 2.08
N PHE A 196 -19.89 -3.62 2.40
CA PHE A 196 -21.13 -4.06 1.81
C PHE A 196 -22.24 -3.16 2.35
N LYS A 197 -22.83 -2.32 1.51
CA LYS A 197 -24.16 -1.80 1.77
C LYS A 197 -25.09 -3.00 1.62
N THR A 198 -25.33 -3.74 2.70
CA THR A 198 -26.41 -4.70 2.77
C THR A 198 -27.70 -3.91 2.61
N ARG A 199 -28.28 -3.94 1.40
CA ARG A 199 -29.69 -3.59 1.28
C ARG A 199 -30.44 -4.68 2.05
N PRO A 200 -31.37 -4.32 2.95
CA PRO A 200 -32.27 -5.32 3.50
C PRO A 200 -32.87 -6.09 2.34
N LEU A 201 -32.82 -7.40 2.38
CA LEU A 201 -33.52 -8.24 1.41
C LEU A 201 -34.96 -7.77 1.44
N ALA A 202 -35.45 -7.24 0.34
CA ALA A 202 -36.87 -6.96 0.19
C ALA A 202 -37.59 -8.30 0.38
N ALA A 203 -38.39 -8.40 1.41
CA ALA A 203 -39.20 -9.62 1.61
C ALA A 203 -40.04 -9.79 0.33
N PRO A 204 -40.07 -10.97 -0.28
CA PRO A 204 -40.91 -11.24 -1.43
C PRO A 204 -42.35 -10.94 -1.05
N TYR A 205 -43.04 -10.19 -1.90
CA TYR A 205 -44.47 -9.93 -1.73
C TYR A 205 -45.22 -11.25 -1.74
N GLN A 206 -45.83 -11.59 -0.62
CA GLN A 206 -46.82 -12.68 -0.55
C GLN A 206 -48.19 -12.10 -0.88
N ALA A 207 -48.72 -12.45 -2.04
CA ALA A 207 -50.12 -12.17 -2.36
C ALA A 207 -51.01 -12.75 -1.26
N LYS A 208 -51.93 -11.97 -0.73
CA LYS A 208 -52.97 -12.50 0.15
C LYS A 208 -53.77 -13.50 -0.66
N ASP A 209 -53.84 -14.74 -0.19
CA ASP A 209 -54.72 -15.76 -0.75
C ASP A 209 -56.15 -15.23 -0.80
N PRO A 210 -56.81 -15.26 -1.99
CA PRO A 210 -58.18 -14.77 -2.12
C PRO A 210 -59.22 -15.74 -1.53
N THR A 211 -58.80 -16.80 -0.83
CA THR A 211 -59.68 -17.80 -0.23
C THR A 211 -59.97 -17.52 1.24
N GLY A 212 -60.33 -16.30 1.56
CA GLY A 212 -60.98 -15.89 2.82
C GLY A 212 -62.43 -15.57 2.58
N ALA A 213 -63.15 -16.37 1.77
CA ALA A 213 -64.58 -16.26 1.62
C ALA A 213 -65.27 -16.96 2.80
N ALA A 214 -66.04 -16.18 3.48
CA ALA A 214 -67.01 -16.51 4.50
C ALA A 214 -67.64 -17.89 4.38
N THR A 215 -67.61 -18.64 5.48
CA THR A 215 -68.67 -19.57 5.77
C THR A 215 -69.26 -19.24 7.14
N GLY A 216 -70.51 -18.83 7.09
CA GLY A 216 -71.48 -19.00 8.17
C GLY A 216 -71.51 -17.95 9.26
#